data_8e7ff461940af17806528368e7d9c252
#
_entry.id   8e7ff461940af17806528368e7d9c252
#
_cell.length_a   1.000
_cell.length_b   1.000
_cell.length_c   1.000
_cell.angle_alpha   90.00
_cell.angle_beta   90.00
_cell.angle_gamma   90.00
#
_symmetry.space_group_name_H-M   'P 1'
#
loop_
_entity.id
_entity.type
_entity.pdbx_description
1 polymer ?
#
loop_
_entity_poly.entity_id
_entity_poly.type
_entity_poly.pdbx_seq_one_letter_code
_entity_poly.pdbx_strand_id
1 'polypeptide(L)'
;MIYQIKFSEEALKDIERLKESGNKSVLKKLAKLFLELQEHPYTGTMQVEQLKHYEVQTLSRRINREHRLVYRIQEQFVTVLVLSAFGYY
;
A
#
# COMPACT_ATOMS: atom_id res chain seq x y z
N MET A 1 -3.11 -18.57 -1.68
CA MET A 1 -1.86 -18.21 -0.99
C MET A 1 -2.03 -16.83 -0.37
N ILE A 2 -1.65 -16.68 0.89
CA ILE A 2 -1.81 -15.42 1.60
C ILE A 2 -0.44 -14.77 1.81
N TYR A 3 -0.31 -13.54 1.32
CA TYR A 3 0.92 -12.79 1.48
C TYR A 3 0.94 -12.11 2.84
N GLN A 4 2.11 -12.06 3.46
CA GLN A 4 2.32 -11.24 4.64
C GLN A 4 2.44 -9.79 4.22
N ILE A 5 2.00 -8.89 5.09
CA ILE A 5 2.18 -7.46 4.86
C ILE A 5 3.26 -6.96 5.82
N LYS A 6 4.32 -6.39 5.27
CA LYS A 6 5.37 -5.76 6.06
C LYS A 6 5.47 -4.28 5.70
N PHE A 7 6.02 -3.49 6.58
CA PHE A 7 6.04 -2.05 6.44
C PHE A 7 7.47 -1.52 6.60
N SER A 8 7.85 -0.61 5.73
CA SER A 8 9.08 0.17 5.92
C SER A 8 8.86 1.17 7.07
N GLU A 9 9.94 1.76 7.56
CA GLU A 9 9.84 2.81 8.57
C GLU A 9 9.01 3.98 8.08
N GLU A 10 9.22 4.39 6.82
CA GLU A 10 8.46 5.47 6.22
C GLU A 10 6.96 5.14 6.16
N ALA A 11 6.63 3.91 5.79
CA ALA A 11 5.23 3.47 5.73
C ALA A 11 4.59 3.53 7.11
N LEU A 12 5.29 3.10 8.14
CA LEU A 12 4.76 3.16 9.50
C LEU A 12 4.50 4.60 9.94
N LYS A 13 5.40 5.51 9.61
CA LYS A 13 5.21 6.94 9.91
C LYS A 13 4.02 7.50 9.14
N ASP A 14 3.90 7.13 7.88
CA ASP A 14 2.79 7.58 7.04
C ASP A 14 1.45 7.12 7.58
N ILE A 15 1.37 5.85 7.99
CA ILE A 15 0.14 5.30 8.57
C ILE A 15 -0.22 6.02 9.87
N GLU A 16 0.78 6.31 10.69
CA GLU A 16 0.58 7.07 11.91
C GLU A 16 0.03 8.47 11.63
N ARG A 17 0.56 9.13 10.60
CA ARG A 17 0.04 10.43 10.18
C ARG A 17 -1.41 10.35 9.73
N LEU A 18 -1.77 9.30 9.00
CA LEU A 18 -3.16 9.08 8.58
C LEU A 18 -4.08 8.87 9.78
N LYS A 19 -3.61 8.13 10.79
CA LYS A 19 -4.37 7.94 12.03
C LYS A 19 -4.58 9.26 12.77
N GLU A 20 -3.52 10.06 12.87
CA GLU A 20 -3.58 11.34 13.56
C GLU A 20 -4.48 12.35 12.85
N SER A 21 -4.64 12.22 11.55
CA SER A 21 -5.52 13.12 10.80
C SER A 21 -6.99 12.97 11.16
N GLY A 22 -7.35 11.87 11.83
CA GLY A 22 -8.71 11.62 12.25
C GLY A 22 -9.66 11.23 11.13
N ASN A 23 -9.16 10.96 9.96
CA ASN A 23 -9.98 10.58 8.81
C ASN A 23 -10.33 9.10 8.85
N LYS A 24 -11.44 8.76 9.45
CA LYS A 24 -11.90 7.37 9.60
C LYS A 24 -12.13 6.68 8.26
N SER A 25 -12.55 7.42 7.26
CA SER A 25 -12.79 6.88 5.91
C SER A 25 -11.51 6.35 5.30
N VAL A 26 -10.42 7.09 5.43
CA VAL A 26 -9.10 6.67 4.95
C VAL A 26 -8.63 5.41 5.66
N LEU A 27 -8.80 5.35 6.97
CA LEU A 27 -8.39 4.18 7.75
C LEU A 27 -9.17 2.93 7.37
N LYS A 28 -10.46 3.07 7.10
CA LYS A 28 -11.31 1.97 6.62
C LYS A 28 -10.83 1.45 5.27
N LYS A 29 -10.54 2.36 4.35
CA LYS A 29 -10.05 1.99 3.03
C LYS A 29 -8.69 1.30 3.11
N LEU A 30 -7.83 1.79 3.98
CA LEU A 30 -6.51 1.22 4.19
C LEU A 30 -6.60 -0.22 4.70
N ALA A 31 -7.47 -0.47 5.67
CA ALA A 31 -7.71 -1.81 6.18
C ALA A 31 -8.20 -2.75 5.08
N LYS A 32 -9.12 -2.30 4.26
CA LYS A 32 -9.62 -3.06 3.11
C LYS A 32 -8.51 -3.38 2.12
N LEU A 33 -7.66 -2.40 1.83
CA LEU A 33 -6.55 -2.58 0.90
C LEU A 33 -5.58 -3.63 1.41
N PHE A 34 -5.27 -3.64 2.70
CA PHE A 34 -4.37 -4.64 3.26
C PHE A 34 -4.94 -6.04 3.14
N LEU A 35 -6.23 -6.23 3.39
CA LEU A 35 -6.88 -7.52 3.21
C LEU A 35 -6.82 -7.96 1.74
N GLU A 36 -7.08 -7.06 0.82
CA GLU A 36 -7.04 -7.35 -0.59
C GLU A 36 -5.62 -7.69 -1.06
N LEU A 37 -4.62 -6.96 -0.57
CA LEU A 37 -3.23 -7.22 -0.91
C LEU A 37 -2.75 -8.58 -0.45
N GLN A 38 -3.27 -9.10 0.64
CA GLN A 38 -2.89 -10.44 1.11
C GLN A 38 -3.28 -11.53 0.13
N GLU A 39 -4.36 -11.34 -0.59
CA GLU A 39 -4.84 -12.34 -1.54
C GLU A 39 -4.52 -12.00 -2.99
N HIS A 40 -4.56 -10.72 -3.33
CA HIS A 40 -4.42 -10.24 -4.71
C HIS A 40 -3.47 -9.06 -4.83
N PRO A 41 -2.15 -9.29 -4.60
CA PRO A 41 -1.21 -8.17 -4.59
C PRO A 41 -0.97 -7.53 -5.96
N TYR A 42 -1.20 -8.28 -7.05
CA TYR A 42 -0.96 -7.77 -8.41
C TYR A 42 -2.19 -7.14 -9.06
N THR A 43 -3.37 -7.52 -8.62
CA THR A 43 -4.62 -7.11 -9.25
C THR A 43 -5.61 -6.69 -8.18
N GLY A 44 -6.72 -6.09 -8.61
CA GLY A 44 -7.79 -5.73 -7.70
C GLY A 44 -8.32 -4.34 -7.94
N THR A 45 -8.97 -3.81 -6.93
CA THR A 45 -9.63 -2.51 -7.00
C THR A 45 -8.65 -1.37 -6.68
N MET A 46 -9.15 -0.14 -6.69
CA MET A 46 -8.42 1.06 -6.28
C MET A 46 -7.26 1.44 -7.20
N GLN A 47 -7.47 1.26 -8.51
CA GLN A 47 -6.53 1.75 -9.52
C GLN A 47 -5.11 1.29 -9.29
N VAL A 48 -4.88 -0.01 -9.42
CA VAL A 48 -3.54 -0.56 -9.33
C VAL A 48 -2.71 -0.05 -10.50
N GLU A 49 -1.57 0.55 -10.21
CA GLU A 49 -0.64 1.06 -11.22
C GLU A 49 0.77 0.56 -10.96
N GLN A 50 1.48 0.24 -12.04
CA GLN A 50 2.90 -0.02 -11.94
C GLN A 50 3.63 1.31 -12.08
N LEU A 51 4.46 1.63 -11.10
CA LEU A 51 5.23 2.87 -11.12
C LEU A 51 6.47 2.71 -12.00
N LYS A 52 6.74 3.73 -12.79
CA LYS A 52 7.94 3.80 -13.64
C LYS A 52 9.09 4.33 -12.79
N HIS A 53 10.29 4.26 -13.31
CA HIS A 53 11.51 4.81 -12.71
C HIS A 53 12.00 4.10 -11.46
N TYR A 54 11.48 2.92 -11.15
CA TYR A 54 12.01 2.07 -10.08
C TYR A 54 12.73 0.89 -10.70
N GLU A 55 13.89 0.54 -10.16
CA GLU A 55 14.66 -0.61 -10.64
C GLU A 55 13.94 -1.93 -10.39
N VAL A 56 13.21 -2.00 -9.27
CA VAL A 56 12.42 -3.17 -8.91
C VAL A 56 10.95 -2.83 -9.15
N GLN A 57 10.18 -3.80 -9.63
CA GLN A 57 8.75 -3.59 -9.86
C GLN A 57 8.09 -3.04 -8.60
N THR A 58 7.51 -1.87 -8.74
CA THR A 58 6.85 -1.15 -7.64
C THR A 58 5.45 -0.78 -8.10
N LEU A 59 4.48 -1.08 -7.26
CA LEU A 59 3.07 -0.86 -7.57
C LEU A 59 2.48 0.18 -6.64
N SER A 60 1.37 0.77 -7.05
CA SER A 60 0.63 1.65 -6.19
C SER A 60 -0.86 1.40 -6.31
N ARG A 61 -1.59 1.72 -5.24
CA ARG A 61 -3.06 1.73 -5.22
C ARG A 61 -3.52 3.02 -4.59
N ARG A 62 -4.61 3.55 -5.11
CA ARG A 62 -5.20 4.77 -4.57
C ARG A 62 -5.90 4.47 -3.25
N ILE A 63 -5.57 5.22 -2.20
CA ILE A 63 -6.31 5.18 -0.95
C ILE A 63 -7.49 6.16 -1.03
N ASN A 64 -7.20 7.39 -1.43
CA ASN A 64 -8.20 8.43 -1.67
C ASN A 64 -7.63 9.44 -2.67
N ARG A 65 -8.21 10.62 -2.78
CA ARG A 65 -7.74 11.66 -3.69
C ARG A 65 -6.33 12.14 -3.39
N GLU A 66 -5.94 12.13 -2.12
CA GLU A 66 -4.68 12.71 -1.67
C GLU A 66 -3.57 11.69 -1.48
N HIS A 67 -3.91 10.43 -1.24
CA HIS A 67 -2.93 9.44 -0.80
C HIS A 67 -2.96 8.19 -1.64
N ARG A 68 -1.76 7.64 -1.88
CA ARG A 68 -1.59 6.35 -2.53
C ARG A 68 -0.71 5.45 -1.68
N LEU A 69 -1.02 4.16 -1.74
CA LEU A 69 -0.21 3.13 -1.11
C LEU A 69 0.83 2.66 -2.13
N VAL A 70 2.10 2.70 -1.78
CA VAL A 70 3.19 2.23 -2.64
C VAL A 70 3.78 0.97 -2.02
N TYR A 71 3.95 -0.06 -2.84
CA TYR A 71 4.40 -1.34 -2.31
C TYR A 71 5.17 -2.14 -3.36
N ARG A 72 5.93 -3.12 -2.87
CA ARG A 72 6.62 -4.11 -3.70
C ARG A 72 6.20 -5.49 -3.26
N ILE A 73 6.23 -6.42 -4.21
CA ILE A 73 5.89 -7.81 -3.91
C ILE A 73 7.18 -8.62 -3.91
N GLN A 74 7.47 -9.24 -2.79
CA GLN A 74 8.65 -10.09 -2.60
C GLN A 74 8.20 -11.54 -2.68
N GLU A 75 8.17 -12.08 -3.90
CA GLU A 75 7.65 -13.43 -4.14
C GLU A 75 8.38 -14.51 -3.37
N GLN A 76 9.69 -14.36 -3.21
CA GLN A 76 10.50 -15.34 -2.50
C GLN A 76 10.06 -15.50 -1.04
N PHE A 77 9.48 -14.46 -0.47
CA PHE A 77 9.04 -14.44 0.92
C PHE A 77 7.53 -14.40 1.06
N VAL A 78 6.80 -14.51 -0.05
CA VAL A 78 5.34 -14.36 -0.09
C VAL A 78 4.91 -13.16 0.75
N THR A 79 5.52 -12.02 0.47
CA THR A 79 5.39 -10.79 1.27
C THR A 79 5.11 -9.59 0.38
N VAL A 80 4.23 -8.72 0.86
CA VAL A 80 4.03 -7.38 0.29
C VAL A 80 4.73 -6.40 1.23
N LEU A 81 5.71 -5.69 0.71
CA LEU A 81 6.42 -4.67 1.46
C LEU A 81 5.84 -3.30 1.13
N VAL A 82 5.19 -2.69 2.10
CA VAL A 82 4.61 -1.36 1.95
C VAL A 82 5.70 -0.32 2.17
N LEU A 83 5.93 0.51 1.17
CA LEU A 83 7.00 1.51 1.20
C LEU A 83 6.51 2.87 1.68
N SER A 84 5.31 3.26 1.32
CA SER A 84 4.74 4.53 1.73
C SER A 84 3.22 4.49 1.60
N ALA A 85 2.54 5.42 2.27
CA ALA A 85 1.09 5.48 2.31
C ALA A 85 0.53 6.91 2.38
N PHE A 86 1.38 7.90 2.20
CA PHE A 86 0.96 9.29 2.36
C PHE A 86 1.40 10.11 1.16
N GLY A 87 0.48 10.90 0.63
CA GLY A 87 0.76 11.81 -0.49
C GLY A 87 0.64 11.17 -1.86
N TYR A 88 0.87 11.98 -2.86
CA TYR A 88 0.93 11.62 -4.28
C TYR A 88 2.36 11.61 -4.76
N TYR A 89 2.54 10.97 -5.90
CA TYR A 89 3.73 11.17 -6.73
C TYR A 89 3.33 11.08 -8.21
#